data_8656e75a73e757d9b86440a3fb135bbc
#
_entry.id   8656e75a73e757d9b86440a3fb135bbc
#
_cell.length_a   1.000
_cell.length_b   1.000
_cell.length_c   1.000
_cell.angle_alpha   90.00
_cell.angle_beta   90.00
_cell.angle_gamma   90.00
#
_symmetry.space_group_name_H-M   'P 1'
#
loop_
_entity.id
_entity.type
_entity.pdbx_description
1 polymer ?
#
loop_
_entity_poly.entity_id
_entity_poly.type
_entity_poly.pdbx_seq_one_letter_code
_entity_poly.pdbx_strand_id
1 'polypeptide(L)'
;MPYDYCCFISYPHGQDDVLVPFVKELVDGLHREIGAQTRKRVWFDHDFLQGGSRIDQEIGPDICKSVCMILVYTPLYFDTEHVYCARELKAMQDLEEKRLQVLKDKGKGLIIPIVLRGEKRFPSALSQQRLFYKFTDIQFNNPVEKIQVKYAQEIKEIADYIVDRCFSLEEVADKLPHDCDTFSLPSYDEAKKFVEGVLGKNISDVPVPFVVRTQAPSA
;
A
#
# COMPACT_ATOMS: atom_id res chain seq x y z
N MET A 1 -13.24 -18.49 5.35
CA MET A 1 -11.80 -18.17 5.16
C MET A 1 -11.55 -16.86 5.87
N PRO A 2 -10.47 -16.71 6.61
CA PRO A 2 -10.25 -15.55 7.46
C PRO A 2 -9.85 -14.25 6.70
N TYR A 3 -9.45 -14.38 5.43
CA TYR A 3 -9.04 -13.25 4.61
C TYR A 3 -9.99 -13.06 3.44
N ASP A 4 -10.52 -11.84 3.28
CA ASP A 4 -11.43 -11.46 2.20
C ASP A 4 -10.66 -11.00 0.97
N TYR A 5 -9.47 -10.40 1.19
CA TYR A 5 -8.65 -9.81 0.14
C TYR A 5 -7.26 -10.43 0.07
N CYS A 6 -6.72 -10.57 -1.14
CA CYS A 6 -5.33 -10.97 -1.35
C CYS A 6 -4.37 -9.84 -0.98
N CYS A 7 -4.70 -8.60 -1.33
CA CYS A 7 -3.90 -7.46 -0.93
C CYS A 7 -4.72 -6.18 -0.80
N PHE A 8 -4.19 -5.27 -0.02
CA PHE A 8 -4.60 -3.88 0.17
C PHE A 8 -3.63 -2.97 -0.57
N ILE A 9 -4.12 -1.96 -1.27
CA ILE A 9 -3.29 -0.97 -1.95
C ILE A 9 -3.24 0.31 -1.11
N SER A 10 -2.06 0.66 -0.61
CA SER A 10 -1.79 1.91 0.10
C SER A 10 -1.05 2.89 -0.79
N TYR A 11 -1.59 4.08 -0.98
CA TYR A 11 -1.01 5.13 -1.82
C TYR A 11 -1.37 6.52 -1.28
N PRO A 12 -0.54 7.57 -1.53
CA PRO A 12 -0.84 8.92 -1.05
C PRO A 12 -2.03 9.53 -1.79
N HIS A 13 -3.00 10.03 -1.03
CA HIS A 13 -4.17 10.75 -1.53
C HIS A 13 -3.85 12.22 -1.85
N GLY A 14 -4.77 12.92 -2.51
CA GLY A 14 -4.62 14.34 -2.85
C GLY A 14 -3.91 14.61 -4.18
N GLN A 15 -3.61 13.55 -4.96
CA GLN A 15 -3.12 13.63 -6.35
C GLN A 15 -3.98 12.75 -7.25
N ASP A 16 -5.29 12.89 -7.14
CA ASP A 16 -6.28 12.00 -7.74
C ASP A 16 -6.20 11.95 -9.27
N ASP A 17 -5.80 13.04 -9.91
CA ASP A 17 -5.60 13.14 -11.36
C ASP A 17 -4.38 12.36 -11.88
N VAL A 18 -3.40 12.08 -11.02
CA VAL A 18 -2.14 11.43 -11.39
C VAL A 18 -2.05 10.00 -10.85
N LEU A 19 -2.28 9.81 -9.55
CA LEU A 19 -2.07 8.51 -8.90
C LEU A 19 -3.25 7.56 -9.05
N VAL A 20 -4.48 8.06 -8.99
CA VAL A 20 -5.68 7.21 -9.11
C VAL A 20 -5.72 6.46 -10.44
N PRO A 21 -5.46 7.06 -11.62
CA PRO A 21 -5.39 6.31 -12.89
C PRO A 21 -4.32 5.23 -12.86
N PHE A 22 -3.13 5.51 -12.30
CA PHE A 22 -2.07 4.53 -12.15
C PHE A 22 -2.51 3.34 -11.28
N VAL A 23 -3.05 3.63 -10.09
CA VAL A 23 -3.47 2.59 -9.15
C VAL A 23 -4.60 1.75 -9.74
N LYS A 24 -5.55 2.35 -10.44
CA LYS A 24 -6.63 1.61 -11.15
C LYS A 24 -6.07 0.62 -12.17
N GLU A 25 -5.14 1.05 -13.02
CA GLU A 25 -4.52 0.15 -14.00
C GLU A 25 -3.71 -0.96 -13.34
N LEU A 26 -3.01 -0.67 -12.23
CA LEU A 26 -2.30 -1.67 -11.43
C LEU A 26 -3.28 -2.69 -10.83
N VAL A 27 -4.37 -2.22 -10.22
CA VAL A 27 -5.43 -3.07 -9.66
C VAL A 27 -6.06 -3.95 -10.74
N ASP A 28 -6.38 -3.40 -11.90
CA ASP A 28 -6.94 -4.15 -13.02
C ASP A 28 -5.99 -5.25 -13.52
N GLY A 29 -4.69 -4.96 -13.57
CA GLY A 29 -3.67 -5.95 -13.92
C GLY A 29 -3.59 -7.07 -12.88
N LEU A 30 -3.49 -6.71 -11.61
CA LEU A 30 -3.45 -7.65 -10.49
C LEU A 30 -4.74 -8.49 -10.41
N HIS A 31 -5.92 -7.91 -10.61
CA HIS A 31 -7.18 -8.64 -10.61
C HIS A 31 -7.22 -9.75 -11.67
N ARG A 32 -6.66 -9.50 -12.86
CA ARG A 32 -6.58 -10.51 -13.92
C ARG A 32 -5.65 -11.66 -13.55
N GLU A 33 -4.45 -11.33 -13.09
CA GLU A 33 -3.42 -12.33 -12.74
C GLU A 33 -3.82 -13.13 -11.48
N ILE A 34 -4.31 -12.46 -10.44
CA ILE A 34 -4.77 -13.09 -9.20
C ILE A 34 -6.07 -13.88 -9.46
N GLY A 35 -7.00 -13.30 -10.22
CA GLY A 35 -8.29 -13.92 -10.53
C GLY A 35 -8.19 -15.21 -11.35
N ALA A 36 -7.10 -15.40 -12.09
CA ALA A 36 -6.80 -16.65 -12.77
C ALA A 36 -6.42 -17.79 -11.80
N GLN A 37 -6.04 -17.47 -10.57
CA GLN A 37 -5.48 -18.41 -9.58
C GLN A 37 -6.35 -18.55 -8.32
N THR A 38 -7.11 -17.51 -7.95
CA THR A 38 -7.94 -17.49 -6.75
C THR A 38 -9.20 -16.63 -6.95
N ARG A 39 -10.21 -16.82 -6.08
CA ARG A 39 -11.44 -16.01 -6.09
C ARG A 39 -11.35 -14.76 -5.24
N LYS A 40 -10.20 -14.50 -4.58
CA LYS A 40 -10.00 -13.33 -3.71
C LYS A 40 -9.79 -12.08 -4.54
N ARG A 41 -10.08 -10.95 -3.92
CA ARG A 41 -10.00 -9.62 -4.55
C ARG A 41 -8.77 -8.85 -4.07
N VAL A 42 -8.41 -7.84 -4.83
CA VAL A 42 -7.54 -6.74 -4.39
C VAL A 42 -8.44 -5.68 -3.77
N TRP A 43 -8.10 -5.20 -2.58
CA TRP A 43 -8.80 -4.08 -1.96
C TRP A 43 -8.20 -2.75 -2.43
N PHE A 44 -9.07 -1.85 -2.85
CA PHE A 44 -8.70 -0.50 -3.30
C PHE A 44 -9.78 0.48 -2.85
N ASP A 45 -9.39 1.50 -2.11
CA ASP A 45 -10.31 2.41 -1.41
C ASP A 45 -11.29 3.16 -2.30
N HIS A 46 -10.90 3.53 -3.52
CA HIS A 46 -11.77 4.21 -4.47
C HIS A 46 -13.06 3.42 -4.80
N ASP A 47 -13.01 2.09 -4.69
CA ASP A 47 -14.15 1.23 -5.02
C ASP A 47 -15.05 0.97 -3.80
N PHE A 48 -14.54 1.15 -2.58
CA PHE A 48 -15.19 0.74 -1.35
C PHE A 48 -15.62 1.89 -0.44
N LEU A 49 -14.93 3.04 -0.47
CA LEU A 49 -15.29 4.19 0.35
C LEU A 49 -16.39 5.03 -0.32
N GLN A 50 -17.53 5.16 0.37
CA GLN A 50 -18.64 5.98 -0.07
C GLN A 50 -18.65 7.31 0.69
N GLY A 51 -19.26 8.34 0.09
CA GLY A 51 -19.43 9.62 0.76
C GLY A 51 -20.19 9.46 2.10
N GLY A 52 -19.54 9.90 3.20
CA GLY A 52 -20.06 9.73 4.56
C GLY A 52 -19.42 8.60 5.37
N SER A 53 -18.61 7.75 4.74
CA SER A 53 -17.82 6.71 5.43
C SER A 53 -16.87 7.32 6.47
N ARG A 54 -16.76 6.65 7.63
CA ARG A 54 -15.73 6.97 8.61
C ARG A 54 -14.47 6.17 8.25
N ILE A 55 -13.58 6.79 7.51
CA ILE A 55 -12.34 6.20 6.97
C ILE A 55 -11.60 5.38 8.03
N ASP A 56 -11.43 5.92 9.24
CA ASP A 56 -10.72 5.26 10.34
C ASP A 56 -11.37 3.94 10.79
N GLN A 57 -12.68 3.81 10.65
CA GLN A 57 -13.43 2.63 11.11
C GLN A 57 -13.55 1.54 10.03
N GLU A 58 -13.44 1.89 8.78
CA GLU A 58 -13.60 0.96 7.66
C GLU A 58 -12.24 0.40 7.18
N ILE A 59 -11.21 1.24 7.09
CA ILE A 59 -9.90 0.83 6.56
C ILE A 59 -9.19 -0.17 7.49
N GLY A 60 -9.27 -0.01 8.81
CA GLY A 60 -8.61 -0.91 9.75
C GLY A 60 -9.01 -2.38 9.55
N PRO A 61 -10.31 -2.71 9.61
CA PRO A 61 -10.81 -4.06 9.32
C PRO A 61 -10.35 -4.60 7.97
N ASP A 62 -10.35 -3.79 6.91
CA ASP A 62 -9.99 -4.23 5.57
C ASP A 62 -8.49 -4.52 5.42
N ILE A 63 -7.62 -3.75 6.07
CA ILE A 63 -6.19 -4.09 6.18
C ILE A 63 -6.00 -5.42 6.90
N CYS A 64 -6.72 -5.63 8.02
CA CYS A 64 -6.65 -6.89 8.75
C CYS A 64 -7.18 -8.08 7.92
N LYS A 65 -8.22 -7.90 7.10
CA LYS A 65 -8.77 -8.90 6.19
C LYS A 65 -7.94 -9.11 4.92
N SER A 66 -6.91 -8.30 4.70
CA SER A 66 -6.00 -8.42 3.57
C SER A 66 -4.76 -9.25 3.93
N VAL A 67 -4.32 -10.12 3.02
CA VAL A 67 -3.12 -10.95 3.22
C VAL A 67 -1.86 -10.11 3.09
N CYS A 68 -1.71 -9.39 2.00
CA CYS A 68 -0.56 -8.55 1.69
C CYS A 68 -0.96 -7.07 1.62
N MET A 69 0.04 -6.21 1.58
CA MET A 69 -0.11 -4.79 1.24
C MET A 69 0.83 -4.44 0.10
N ILE A 70 0.32 -3.76 -0.91
CA ILE A 70 1.15 -3.03 -1.88
C ILE A 70 1.27 -1.60 -1.40
N LEU A 71 2.51 -1.15 -1.23
CA LEU A 71 2.85 0.22 -0.87
C LEU A 71 3.30 0.96 -2.14
N VAL A 72 2.48 1.88 -2.64
CA VAL A 72 2.82 2.71 -3.81
C VAL A 72 3.54 3.96 -3.33
N TYR A 73 4.87 3.94 -3.42
CA TYR A 73 5.70 5.01 -2.89
C TYR A 73 5.88 6.15 -3.89
N THR A 74 5.58 7.34 -3.40
CA THR A 74 6.08 8.63 -3.90
C THR A 74 6.66 9.42 -2.71
N PRO A 75 7.40 10.52 -2.92
CA PRO A 75 7.88 11.35 -1.80
C PRO A 75 6.79 11.88 -0.86
N LEU A 76 5.53 11.87 -1.29
CA LEU A 76 4.38 12.31 -0.49
C LEU A 76 3.80 11.21 0.42
N TYR A 77 4.27 9.96 0.29
CA TYR A 77 3.75 8.83 1.08
C TYR A 77 3.86 9.05 2.59
N PHE A 78 4.89 9.76 3.03
CA PHE A 78 5.14 10.11 4.43
C PHE A 78 4.94 11.59 4.70
N ASP A 79 4.02 12.24 3.96
CA ASP A 79 3.69 13.64 4.21
C ASP A 79 3.07 13.82 5.60
N THR A 80 3.49 14.87 6.29
CA THR A 80 3.06 15.17 7.65
C THR A 80 1.61 15.64 7.75
N GLU A 81 1.05 16.16 6.67
CA GLU A 81 -0.36 16.58 6.61
C GLU A 81 -1.31 15.40 6.38
N HIS A 82 -0.80 14.30 5.80
CA HIS A 82 -1.59 13.12 5.42
C HIS A 82 -1.01 11.82 6.00
N VAL A 83 -1.14 11.65 7.33
CA VAL A 83 -0.54 10.51 8.05
C VAL A 83 -1.24 9.17 7.79
N TYR A 84 -2.28 9.12 6.91
CA TYR A 84 -3.05 7.89 6.67
C TYR A 84 -2.19 6.75 6.13
N CYS A 85 -1.39 6.99 5.10
CA CYS A 85 -0.49 5.97 4.56
C CYS A 85 0.49 5.41 5.62
N ALA A 86 0.97 6.27 6.51
CA ALA A 86 1.84 5.85 7.61
C ALA A 86 1.10 4.97 8.63
N ARG A 87 -0.17 5.28 8.92
CA ARG A 87 -1.03 4.48 9.81
C ARG A 87 -1.32 3.11 9.19
N GLU A 88 -1.64 3.08 7.91
CA GLU A 88 -1.87 1.84 7.15
C GLU A 88 -0.62 0.96 7.13
N LEU A 89 0.54 1.54 6.81
CA LEU A 89 1.80 0.83 6.78
C LEU A 89 2.18 0.27 8.15
N LYS A 90 2.02 1.08 9.21
CA LYS A 90 2.28 0.63 10.60
C LYS A 90 1.33 -0.50 11.00
N ALA A 91 0.04 -0.37 10.70
CA ALA A 91 -0.95 -1.42 10.94
C ALA A 91 -0.56 -2.73 10.25
N MET A 92 -0.18 -2.65 8.98
CA MET A 92 0.23 -3.83 8.23
C MET A 92 1.56 -4.42 8.71
N GLN A 93 2.52 -3.61 9.18
CA GLN A 93 3.74 -4.13 9.79
C GLN A 93 3.45 -4.92 11.08
N ASP A 94 2.56 -4.42 11.92
CA ASP A 94 2.18 -5.11 13.16
C ASP A 94 1.46 -6.44 12.87
N LEU A 95 0.66 -6.48 11.80
CA LEU A 95 0.04 -7.73 11.33
C LEU A 95 1.08 -8.67 10.72
N GLU A 96 2.00 -8.16 9.93
CA GLU A 96 3.08 -8.94 9.32
C GLU A 96 3.94 -9.63 10.38
N GLU A 97 4.38 -8.91 11.41
CA GLU A 97 5.15 -9.50 12.52
C GLU A 97 4.43 -10.70 13.15
N LYS A 98 3.13 -10.56 13.43
CA LYS A 98 2.32 -11.64 14.02
C LYS A 98 2.18 -12.82 13.05
N ARG A 99 1.91 -12.53 11.78
CA ARG A 99 1.68 -13.54 10.73
C ARG A 99 2.95 -14.32 10.40
N LEU A 100 4.10 -13.64 10.33
CA LEU A 100 5.39 -14.29 10.06
C LEU A 100 5.86 -15.20 11.20
N GLN A 101 5.38 -15.03 12.44
CA GLN A 101 5.71 -15.93 13.54
C GLN A 101 5.18 -17.35 13.29
N VAL A 102 4.06 -17.51 12.63
CA VAL A 102 3.41 -18.82 12.36
C VAL A 102 3.74 -19.38 10.98
N LEU A 103 4.20 -18.54 10.05
CA LEU A 103 4.62 -18.98 8.72
C LEU A 103 5.96 -19.71 8.76
N LYS A 104 6.07 -20.77 7.97
CA LYS A 104 7.32 -21.54 7.83
C LYS A 104 8.40 -20.74 7.09
N ASP A 105 8.00 -20.01 6.05
CA ASP A 105 8.88 -19.16 5.24
C ASP A 105 8.91 -17.72 5.78
N LYS A 106 9.81 -17.50 6.74
CA LYS A 106 10.00 -16.20 7.39
C LYS A 106 10.82 -15.21 6.54
N GLY A 107 11.42 -15.65 5.44
CA GLY A 107 12.24 -14.83 4.55
C GLY A 107 11.43 -13.93 3.62
N LYS A 108 10.14 -14.18 3.51
CA LYS A 108 9.24 -13.45 2.61
C LYS A 108 8.23 -12.62 3.42
N GLY A 109 8.24 -11.29 3.23
CA GLY A 109 7.32 -10.37 3.89
C GLY A 109 5.92 -10.35 3.28
N LEU A 110 5.04 -9.53 3.84
CA LEU A 110 3.67 -9.32 3.34
C LEU A 110 3.46 -7.90 2.81
N ILE A 111 4.47 -7.03 2.91
CA ILE A 111 4.45 -5.67 2.37
C ILE A 111 5.35 -5.62 1.13
N ILE A 112 4.77 -5.21 0.01
CA ILE A 112 5.40 -5.18 -1.31
C ILE A 112 5.51 -3.72 -1.76
N PRO A 113 6.69 -3.09 -1.65
CA PRO A 113 6.85 -1.72 -2.10
C PRO A 113 6.96 -1.62 -3.63
N ILE A 114 6.23 -0.67 -4.20
CA ILE A 114 6.37 -0.21 -5.58
C ILE A 114 6.84 1.23 -5.54
N VAL A 115 8.04 1.50 -6.03
CA VAL A 115 8.59 2.85 -6.09
C VAL A 115 8.22 3.50 -7.42
N LEU A 116 7.34 4.49 -7.35
CA LEU A 116 6.82 5.20 -8.51
C LEU A 116 7.61 6.48 -8.81
N ARG A 117 8.00 7.19 -7.75
CA ARG A 117 8.83 8.40 -7.82
C ARG A 117 9.74 8.51 -6.61
N GLY A 118 10.85 9.22 -6.79
CA GLY A 118 11.73 9.57 -5.68
C GLY A 118 12.54 8.41 -5.12
N GLU A 119 12.98 7.46 -5.93
CA GLU A 119 13.78 6.29 -5.52
C GLU A 119 14.93 6.66 -4.57
N LYS A 120 15.66 7.74 -4.85
CA LYS A 120 16.76 8.23 -4.01
C LYS A 120 16.33 8.69 -2.61
N ARG A 121 15.03 8.91 -2.41
CA ARG A 121 14.43 9.32 -1.13
C ARG A 121 13.61 8.19 -0.49
N PHE A 122 13.57 7.02 -1.15
CA PHE A 122 12.90 5.86 -0.57
C PHE A 122 13.60 5.48 0.73
N PRO A 123 12.86 5.36 1.87
CA PRO A 123 13.46 5.21 3.19
C PRO A 123 14.37 4.00 3.28
N SER A 124 15.58 4.20 3.80
CA SER A 124 16.56 3.12 3.97
C SER A 124 16.05 2.01 4.90
N ALA A 125 15.26 2.36 5.90
CA ALA A 125 14.62 1.38 6.78
C ALA A 125 13.70 0.40 6.03
N LEU A 126 13.08 0.83 4.93
CA LEU A 126 12.27 -0.04 4.08
C LEU A 126 13.12 -0.76 3.02
N SER A 127 14.02 -0.06 2.34
CA SER A 127 14.81 -0.62 1.25
C SER A 127 15.85 -1.66 1.70
N GLN A 128 16.32 -1.58 2.95
CA GLN A 128 17.24 -2.57 3.53
C GLN A 128 16.53 -3.86 3.97
N GLN A 129 15.25 -3.77 4.27
CA GLN A 129 14.48 -4.91 4.79
C GLN A 129 13.64 -5.61 3.70
N ARG A 130 13.39 -4.95 2.57
CA ARG A 130 12.45 -5.42 1.55
C ARG A 130 12.99 -5.18 0.15
N LEU A 131 12.81 -6.16 -0.70
CA LEU A 131 12.90 -5.94 -2.15
C LEU A 131 11.71 -5.09 -2.59
N PHE A 132 11.93 -4.22 -3.57
CA PHE A 132 10.90 -3.35 -4.11
C PHE A 132 10.92 -3.33 -5.64
N TYR A 133 9.76 -3.10 -6.23
CA TYR A 133 9.61 -2.97 -7.67
C TYR A 133 9.74 -1.50 -8.09
N LYS A 134 10.39 -1.27 -9.24
CA LYS A 134 10.61 0.08 -9.79
C LYS A 134 9.66 0.33 -10.95
N PHE A 135 8.77 1.28 -10.77
CA PHE A 135 7.86 1.76 -11.81
C PHE A 135 8.19 3.23 -12.15
N THR A 136 9.48 3.59 -12.06
CA THR A 136 9.96 4.97 -12.17
C THR A 136 9.90 5.54 -13.57
N ASP A 137 9.83 4.70 -14.61
CA ASP A 137 9.85 5.11 -16.02
C ASP A 137 8.46 5.49 -16.56
N ILE A 138 7.43 5.47 -15.72
CA ILE A 138 6.08 5.90 -16.10
C ILE A 138 6.06 7.41 -16.33
N GLN A 139 5.54 7.84 -17.48
CA GLN A 139 5.30 9.23 -17.79
C GLN A 139 3.82 9.55 -17.63
N PHE A 140 3.46 10.24 -16.56
CA PHE A 140 2.06 10.60 -16.27
C PHE A 140 1.43 11.56 -17.27
N ASN A 141 2.24 12.30 -18.04
CA ASN A 141 1.79 13.20 -19.11
C ASN A 141 1.61 12.49 -20.46
N ASN A 142 1.90 11.19 -20.53
CA ASN A 142 1.72 10.39 -21.73
C ASN A 142 0.61 9.32 -21.50
N PRO A 143 -0.65 9.61 -21.87
CA PRO A 143 -1.76 8.68 -21.64
C PRO A 143 -1.72 7.42 -22.54
N VAL A 144 -0.79 7.33 -23.46
CA VAL A 144 -0.74 6.24 -24.45
C VAL A 144 -0.08 4.98 -23.91
N GLU A 145 0.76 5.09 -22.86
CA GLU A 145 1.50 3.96 -22.33
C GLU A 145 0.74 3.28 -21.18
N LYS A 146 0.05 2.19 -21.50
CA LYS A 146 -0.65 1.40 -20.48
C LYS A 146 0.35 0.67 -19.60
N ILE A 147 0.23 0.86 -18.29
CA ILE A 147 1.06 0.23 -17.26
C ILE A 147 1.05 -1.29 -17.41
N GLN A 148 -0.11 -1.87 -17.69
CA GLN A 148 -0.31 -3.31 -17.89
C GLN A 148 0.50 -3.89 -19.05
N VAL A 149 0.90 -3.08 -20.03
CA VAL A 149 1.75 -3.52 -21.13
C VAL A 149 3.22 -3.34 -20.79
N LYS A 150 3.58 -2.19 -20.23
CA LYS A 150 4.96 -1.84 -19.91
C LYS A 150 5.53 -2.67 -18.76
N TYR A 151 4.71 -2.98 -17.76
CA TYR A 151 5.11 -3.69 -16.55
C TYR A 151 4.34 -5.02 -16.37
N ALA A 152 3.99 -5.66 -17.49
CA ALA A 152 3.24 -6.91 -17.47
C ALA A 152 3.95 -8.01 -16.67
N GLN A 153 5.26 -8.09 -16.81
CA GLN A 153 6.07 -9.09 -16.11
C GLN A 153 6.12 -8.83 -14.61
N GLU A 154 6.37 -7.58 -14.21
CA GLU A 154 6.42 -7.18 -12.80
C GLU A 154 5.05 -7.35 -12.12
N ILE A 155 3.96 -6.99 -12.81
CA ILE A 155 2.59 -7.19 -12.29
C ILE A 155 2.31 -8.67 -12.08
N LYS A 156 2.72 -9.52 -13.04
CA LYS A 156 2.59 -10.97 -12.92
C LYS A 156 3.39 -11.52 -11.75
N GLU A 157 4.65 -11.12 -11.59
CA GLU A 157 5.52 -11.55 -10.48
C GLU A 157 4.96 -11.13 -9.12
N ILE A 158 4.42 -9.90 -9.02
CA ILE A 158 3.75 -9.41 -7.82
C ILE A 158 2.50 -10.24 -7.52
N ALA A 159 1.69 -10.54 -8.54
CA ALA A 159 0.48 -11.34 -8.39
C ALA A 159 0.79 -12.77 -7.94
N ASP A 160 1.77 -13.44 -8.58
CA ASP A 160 2.20 -14.78 -8.21
C ASP A 160 2.70 -14.82 -6.75
N TYR A 161 3.50 -13.82 -6.35
CA TYR A 161 3.97 -13.67 -4.97
C TYR A 161 2.80 -13.51 -3.98
N ILE A 162 1.83 -12.65 -4.28
CA ILE A 162 0.65 -12.43 -3.44
C ILE A 162 -0.15 -13.73 -3.28
N VAL A 163 -0.37 -14.44 -4.37
CA VAL A 163 -1.12 -15.71 -4.36
C VAL A 163 -0.41 -16.75 -3.50
N ASP A 164 0.91 -16.89 -3.62
CA ASP A 164 1.71 -17.77 -2.75
C ASP A 164 1.55 -17.41 -1.27
N ARG A 165 1.52 -16.11 -0.93
CA ARG A 165 1.30 -15.66 0.46
C ARG A 165 -0.13 -15.95 0.92
N CYS A 166 -1.13 -15.81 0.04
CA CYS A 166 -2.52 -16.15 0.34
C CYS A 166 -2.63 -17.63 0.74
N PHE A 167 -2.12 -18.53 -0.07
CA PHE A 167 -2.16 -19.97 0.25
C PHE A 167 -1.38 -20.30 1.52
N SER A 168 -0.17 -19.73 1.69
CA SER A 168 0.65 -19.98 2.88
C SER A 168 -0.02 -19.55 4.19
N LEU A 169 -0.74 -18.40 4.19
CA LEU A 169 -1.46 -17.92 5.37
C LEU A 169 -2.76 -18.69 5.60
N GLU A 170 -3.43 -19.15 4.55
CA GLU A 170 -4.62 -20.00 4.69
C GLU A 170 -4.32 -21.33 5.37
N GLU A 171 -3.17 -21.94 5.08
CA GLU A 171 -2.73 -23.19 5.71
C GLU A 171 -2.53 -23.08 7.23
N VAL A 172 -2.29 -21.88 7.75
CA VAL A 172 -2.01 -21.62 9.18
C VAL A 172 -3.05 -20.69 9.82
N ALA A 173 -4.15 -20.45 9.14
CA ALA A 173 -5.16 -19.49 9.55
C ALA A 173 -5.73 -19.76 10.94
N ASP A 174 -5.91 -21.03 11.31
CA ASP A 174 -6.37 -21.46 12.62
C ASP A 174 -5.46 -21.08 13.80
N LYS A 175 -4.22 -20.72 13.50
CA LYS A 175 -3.22 -20.30 14.51
C LYS A 175 -3.16 -18.78 14.71
N LEU A 176 -3.93 -18.04 13.96
CA LEU A 176 -3.95 -16.58 14.00
C LEU A 176 -5.26 -16.05 14.59
N PRO A 177 -5.22 -14.98 15.40
CA PRO A 177 -6.45 -14.33 15.83
C PRO A 177 -7.14 -13.70 14.61
N HIS A 178 -8.46 -13.89 14.50
CA HIS A 178 -9.27 -13.46 13.34
C HIS A 178 -10.28 -12.36 13.69
N ASP A 179 -10.11 -11.66 14.78
CA ASP A 179 -11.00 -10.55 15.14
C ASP A 179 -10.61 -9.27 14.38
N CYS A 180 -10.85 -9.30 13.06
CA CYS A 180 -10.59 -8.14 12.22
C CYS A 180 -11.67 -7.06 12.33
N ASP A 181 -12.86 -7.38 12.81
CA ASP A 181 -13.95 -6.40 12.90
C ASP A 181 -13.71 -5.34 13.97
N THR A 182 -12.89 -5.65 14.98
CA THR A 182 -12.46 -4.71 16.02
C THR A 182 -11.07 -4.11 15.76
N PHE A 183 -10.41 -4.49 14.65
CA PHE A 183 -9.08 -3.99 14.35
C PHE A 183 -9.12 -2.51 13.94
N SER A 184 -8.33 -1.69 14.61
CA SER A 184 -8.26 -0.25 14.37
C SER A 184 -6.87 0.16 13.89
N LEU A 185 -6.82 1.22 13.10
CA LEU A 185 -5.56 1.83 12.72
C LEU A 185 -4.84 2.43 13.93
N PRO A 186 -3.50 2.40 13.95
CA PRO A 186 -2.70 3.13 14.94
C PRO A 186 -3.14 4.60 15.04
N SER A 187 -3.00 5.18 16.23
CA SER A 187 -3.28 6.61 16.42
C SER A 187 -2.35 7.50 15.58
N TYR A 188 -2.73 8.76 15.42
CA TYR A 188 -1.88 9.75 14.72
C TYR A 188 -0.51 9.91 15.39
N ASP A 189 -0.45 9.90 16.72
CA ASP A 189 0.80 10.05 17.47
C ASP A 189 1.72 8.82 17.29
N GLU A 190 1.16 7.62 17.25
CA GLU A 190 1.91 6.39 16.97
C GLU A 190 2.45 6.40 15.55
N ALA A 191 1.63 6.78 14.58
CA ALA A 191 2.06 6.90 13.19
C ALA A 191 3.14 7.96 13.00
N LYS A 192 3.04 9.09 13.68
CA LYS A 192 4.04 10.15 13.65
C LYS A 192 5.40 9.65 14.15
N LYS A 193 5.43 9.00 15.32
CA LYS A 193 6.65 8.39 15.86
C LYS A 193 7.22 7.31 14.94
N PHE A 194 6.34 6.54 14.31
CA PHE A 194 6.73 5.52 13.33
C PHE A 194 7.41 6.15 12.11
N VAL A 195 6.85 7.23 11.54
CA VAL A 195 7.44 7.95 10.41
C VAL A 195 8.82 8.53 10.77
N GLU A 196 8.96 9.10 11.97
CA GLU A 196 10.26 9.56 12.48
C GLU A 196 11.30 8.44 12.49
N GLY A 197 10.91 7.25 12.93
CA GLY A 197 11.77 6.07 12.91
C GLY A 197 12.13 5.62 11.50
N VAL A 198 11.15 5.59 10.58
CA VAL A 198 11.34 5.16 9.17
C VAL A 198 12.22 6.14 8.39
N LEU A 199 12.02 7.43 8.57
CA LEU A 199 12.78 8.48 7.88
C LEU A 199 14.14 8.75 8.53
N GLY A 200 14.37 8.32 9.78
CA GLY A 200 15.58 8.61 10.54
C GLY A 200 15.78 10.10 10.84
N LYS A 201 14.67 10.87 10.88
CA LYS A 201 14.67 12.34 11.09
C LYS A 201 13.46 12.73 11.91
N ASN A 202 13.56 13.84 12.65
CA ASN A 202 12.38 14.52 13.15
C ASN A 202 11.54 15.04 11.97
N ILE A 203 10.23 14.84 12.02
CA ILE A 203 9.29 15.24 10.95
C ILE A 203 9.37 16.76 10.65
N SER A 204 9.75 17.58 11.66
CA SER A 204 9.96 19.02 11.50
C SER A 204 11.05 19.39 10.47
N ASP A 205 11.93 18.46 10.11
CA ASP A 205 13.03 18.68 9.16
C ASP A 205 12.68 18.23 7.71
N VAL A 206 11.48 17.70 7.48
CA VAL A 206 11.03 17.36 6.13
C VAL A 206 10.53 18.64 5.44
N PRO A 207 11.14 19.07 4.34
CA PRO A 207 10.67 20.27 3.63
C PRO A 207 9.23 20.02 3.15
N VAL A 208 8.31 20.89 3.56
CA VAL A 208 6.95 20.92 3.02
C VAL A 208 7.06 21.13 1.51
N PRO A 209 6.47 20.26 0.67
CA PRO A 209 6.47 20.49 -0.77
C PRO A 209 5.78 21.83 -1.05
N PHE A 210 6.38 22.65 -1.89
CA PHE A 210 5.81 23.92 -2.33
C PHE A 210 4.40 23.67 -2.91
N VAL A 211 3.38 24.16 -2.23
CA VAL A 211 2.03 24.27 -2.79
C VAL A 211 2.12 25.31 -3.88
N VAL A 212 2.06 24.88 -5.14
CA VAL A 212 1.87 25.80 -6.26
C VAL A 212 0.45 26.39 -6.11
N ARG A 213 0.37 27.58 -5.54
CA ARG A 213 -0.88 28.35 -5.59
C ARG A 213 -1.15 28.67 -7.06
N THR A 214 -2.08 27.95 -7.67
CA THR A 214 -2.70 28.38 -8.91
C THR A 214 -3.37 29.73 -8.63
N GLN A 215 -2.83 30.80 -9.19
CA GLN A 215 -3.50 32.09 -9.19
C GLN A 215 -4.83 31.92 -9.93
N ALA A 216 -5.91 32.25 -9.26
CA ALA A 216 -7.22 32.37 -9.89
C ALA A 216 -7.11 33.38 -11.05
N PRO A 217 -7.74 33.13 -12.21
CA PRO A 217 -7.77 34.11 -13.29
C PRO A 217 -8.51 35.37 -12.76
N SER A 218 -7.83 36.51 -12.82
CA SER A 218 -8.42 37.82 -12.58
C SER A 218 -9.52 38.07 -13.60
N ALA A 219 -10.69 38.46 -13.08
CA ALA A 219 -11.88 38.83 -13.83
C ALA A 219 -11.65 40.05 -14.76
#